data_bc4c89ed4349148b72e67f6e0c4654c4
#
_entry.id   bc4c89ed4349148b72e67f6e0c4654c4
#
_cell.length_a   1.000
_cell.length_b   1.000
_cell.length_c   1.000
_cell.angle_alpha   90.00
_cell.angle_beta   90.00
_cell.angle_gamma   90.00
#
_symmetry.space_group_name_H-M   'P 1'
#
loop_
_entity.id
_entity.type
_entity.pdbx_description
1 polymer ?
#
loop_
_entity_poly.entity_id
_entity_poly.type
_entity_poly.pdbx_seq_one_letter_code
_entity_poly.pdbx_strand_id
1 'polypeptide(L)'
;MVDVISDTSFLIHLATHRIKNIDSIVTDIDNLSFIVPKIVKKELEHLAKDPEKKIISEKTLEFIKNFKTNEINGNTADDGILDYLQNNPTIVATMDKELKIKIKDFGGSVLSIHNDNIVLEN
;
A
#
# COMPACT_ATOMS: atom_id res chain seq x y z
N MET A 1 -1.15 -17.48 -2.87
CA MET A 1 -0.59 -16.15 -2.71
C MET A 1 -1.72 -15.16 -2.43
N VAL A 2 -1.59 -14.33 -1.42
CA VAL A 2 -2.63 -13.37 -1.04
C VAL A 2 -2.27 -11.99 -1.59
N ASP A 3 -3.13 -11.40 -2.40
CA ASP A 3 -2.92 -10.06 -2.94
C ASP A 3 -3.27 -9.01 -1.90
N VAL A 4 -2.38 -8.02 -1.75
CA VAL A 4 -2.56 -6.90 -0.84
C VAL A 4 -2.47 -5.61 -1.65
N ILE A 5 -3.55 -4.85 -1.70
CA ILE A 5 -3.56 -3.56 -2.38
C ILE A 5 -2.81 -2.56 -1.49
N SER A 6 -1.76 -1.96 -2.02
CA SER A 6 -0.87 -1.09 -1.24
C SER A 6 -1.07 0.37 -1.65
N ASP A 7 -1.29 1.25 -0.68
CA ASP A 7 -1.42 2.66 -0.97
C ASP A 7 -0.07 3.39 -0.89
N THR A 8 -0.08 4.66 -1.24
CA THR A 8 1.13 5.48 -1.30
C THR A 8 1.85 5.56 0.04
N SER A 9 1.11 5.80 1.12
CA SER A 9 1.71 5.97 2.45
C SER A 9 2.41 4.71 2.95
N PHE A 10 1.79 3.55 2.72
CA PHE A 10 2.36 2.26 3.10
C PHE A 10 3.65 1.98 2.33
N LEU A 11 3.62 2.19 1.01
CA LEU A 11 4.77 1.92 0.15
C LEU A 11 5.97 2.83 0.49
N ILE A 12 5.71 4.10 0.77
CA ILE A 12 6.76 5.02 1.20
C ILE A 12 7.41 4.51 2.49
N HIS A 13 6.59 4.12 3.47
CA HIS A 13 7.10 3.62 4.74
C HIS A 13 7.91 2.33 4.54
N LEU A 14 7.37 1.41 3.74
CA LEU A 14 8.03 0.14 3.43
C LEU A 14 9.40 0.35 2.75
N ALA A 15 9.48 1.33 1.85
CA ALA A 15 10.70 1.62 1.10
C ALA A 15 11.76 2.37 1.92
N THR A 16 11.34 3.11 2.95
CA THR A 16 12.23 4.01 3.70
C THR A 16 12.57 3.53 5.11
N HIS A 17 11.97 2.44 5.56
CA HIS A 17 12.22 1.88 6.89
C HIS A 17 12.59 0.40 6.80
N ARG A 18 13.38 -0.07 7.76
CA ARG A 18 13.70 -1.49 7.86
C ARG A 18 12.54 -2.20 8.55
N ILE A 19 11.92 -3.14 7.86
CA ILE A 19 10.78 -3.90 8.38
C ILE A 19 11.29 -5.19 9.02
N LYS A 20 10.99 -5.37 10.30
CA LYS A 20 11.55 -6.46 11.10
C LYS A 20 10.97 -7.83 10.77
N ASN A 21 9.69 -7.90 10.44
CA ASN A 21 8.99 -9.18 10.28
C ASN A 21 8.52 -9.48 8.86
N ILE A 22 9.14 -8.87 7.85
CA ILE A 22 8.66 -9.07 6.48
C ILE A 22 8.74 -10.54 6.06
N ASP A 23 9.80 -11.24 6.45
CA ASP A 23 9.96 -12.66 6.13
C ASP A 23 8.95 -13.53 6.89
N SER A 24 8.70 -13.19 8.16
CA SER A 24 7.70 -13.90 8.97
C SER A 24 6.30 -13.78 8.39
N ILE A 25 5.93 -12.57 7.98
CA ILE A 25 4.61 -12.31 7.38
C ILE A 25 4.46 -13.13 6.09
N VAL A 26 5.48 -13.13 5.26
CA VAL A 26 5.47 -13.89 4.02
C VAL A 26 5.36 -15.39 4.29
N THR A 27 6.01 -15.88 5.36
CA THR A 27 5.98 -17.29 5.73
C THR A 27 4.66 -17.68 6.39
N ASP A 28 4.17 -16.84 7.29
CA ASP A 28 3.01 -17.16 8.14
C ASP A 28 1.67 -16.96 7.44
N ILE A 29 1.61 -16.09 6.41
CA ILE A 29 0.38 -15.77 5.67
C ILE A 29 0.55 -16.07 4.19
N ASP A 30 0.79 -17.34 3.86
CA ASP A 30 0.80 -17.87 2.48
C ASP A 30 1.32 -16.91 1.40
N ASN A 31 2.48 -16.28 1.61
CA ASN A 31 3.11 -15.41 0.62
C ASN A 31 2.23 -14.22 0.22
N LEU A 32 2.40 -13.10 0.89
CA LEU A 32 1.73 -11.86 0.49
C LEU A 32 2.30 -11.35 -0.83
N SER A 33 1.43 -10.88 -1.70
CA SER A 33 1.82 -10.21 -2.93
C SER A 33 1.33 -8.76 -2.84
N PHE A 34 2.26 -7.83 -2.68
CA PHE A 34 1.93 -6.41 -2.63
C PHE A 34 1.68 -5.90 -4.04
N ILE A 35 0.46 -5.42 -4.26
CA ILE A 35 0.01 -4.91 -5.56
C ILE A 35 0.05 -3.38 -5.51
N VAL A 36 0.63 -2.77 -6.54
CA VAL A 36 0.69 -1.31 -6.66
C VAL A 36 -0.39 -0.85 -7.63
N PRO A 37 -1.45 -0.18 -7.14
CA PRO A 37 -2.45 0.38 -8.05
C PRO A 37 -1.84 1.42 -8.97
N LYS A 38 -2.34 1.50 -10.20
CA LYS A 38 -1.90 2.47 -11.18
C LYS A 38 -1.98 3.90 -10.66
N ILE A 39 -3.05 4.24 -9.94
CA ILE A 39 -3.21 5.58 -9.35
C ILE A 39 -2.13 5.89 -8.32
N VAL A 40 -1.72 4.87 -7.53
CA VAL A 40 -0.66 5.04 -6.53
C VAL A 40 0.68 5.32 -7.20
N LYS A 41 0.99 4.61 -8.27
CA LYS A 41 2.21 4.86 -9.04
C LYS A 41 2.22 6.27 -9.61
N LYS A 42 1.08 6.73 -10.13
CA LYS A 42 0.94 8.10 -10.65
C LYS A 42 1.14 9.15 -9.55
N GLU A 43 0.62 8.91 -8.35
CA GLU A 43 0.82 9.81 -7.22
C GLU A 43 2.30 9.91 -6.85
N LEU A 44 3.01 8.78 -6.81
CA LEU A 44 4.45 8.76 -6.53
C LEU A 44 5.24 9.52 -7.60
N GLU A 45 4.88 9.33 -8.86
CA GLU A 45 5.52 10.06 -9.96
C GLU A 45 5.28 11.56 -9.86
N HIS A 46 4.08 11.96 -9.43
CA HIS A 46 3.76 13.35 -9.20
C HIS A 46 4.53 13.92 -8.01
N LEU A 47 4.61 13.20 -6.91
CA LEU A 47 5.38 13.61 -5.72
C LEU A 47 6.86 13.76 -6.03
N ALA A 48 7.40 12.98 -6.95
CA ALA A 48 8.80 13.08 -7.34
C ALA A 48 9.14 14.41 -8.04
N LYS A 49 8.13 15.17 -8.44
CA LYS A 49 8.31 16.52 -9.02
C LYS A 49 8.43 17.60 -7.96
N ASP A 50 8.04 17.32 -6.72
CA ASP A 50 8.17 18.24 -5.60
C ASP A 50 9.59 18.12 -5.03
N PRO A 51 10.39 19.21 -5.00
CA PRO A 51 11.77 19.16 -4.52
C PRO A 51 11.92 18.59 -3.11
N GLU A 52 10.97 18.83 -2.23
CA GLU A 52 11.03 18.33 -0.85
C GLU A 52 10.75 16.83 -0.75
N LYS A 53 10.00 16.28 -1.69
CA LYS A 53 9.57 14.88 -1.67
C LYS A 53 10.26 14.02 -2.72
N LYS A 54 11.09 14.63 -3.54
CA LYS A 54 11.72 13.96 -4.68
C LYS A 54 12.53 12.72 -4.28
N ILE A 55 13.41 12.86 -3.30
CA ILE A 55 14.31 11.76 -2.90
C ILE A 55 13.52 10.56 -2.39
N ILE A 56 12.55 10.81 -1.50
CA ILE A 56 11.72 9.75 -0.92
C ILE A 56 10.87 9.08 -2.01
N SER A 57 10.30 9.87 -2.90
CA SER A 57 9.43 9.35 -3.96
C SER A 57 10.21 8.54 -4.98
N GLU A 58 11.37 9.00 -5.40
CA GLU A 58 12.22 8.26 -6.32
C GLU A 58 12.73 6.96 -5.70
N LYS A 59 13.08 6.99 -4.41
CA LYS A 59 13.49 5.79 -3.67
C LYS A 59 12.36 4.76 -3.62
N THR A 60 11.14 5.23 -3.38
CA THR A 60 9.96 4.35 -3.35
C THR A 60 9.68 3.76 -4.73
N LEU A 61 9.72 4.57 -5.79
CA LEU A 61 9.52 4.10 -7.16
C LEU A 61 10.55 3.04 -7.55
N GLU A 62 11.80 3.23 -7.18
CA GLU A 62 12.85 2.24 -7.45
C GLU A 62 12.58 0.95 -6.67
N PHE A 63 12.16 1.06 -5.42
CA PHE A 63 11.85 -0.09 -4.58
C PHE A 63 10.72 -0.95 -5.15
N ILE A 64 9.69 -0.32 -5.71
CA ILE A 64 8.49 -1.01 -6.19
C ILE A 64 8.53 -1.35 -7.69
N LYS A 65 9.61 -1.08 -8.38
CA LYS A 65 9.65 -1.21 -9.86
C LYS A 65 9.29 -2.60 -10.37
N ASN A 66 9.53 -3.64 -9.58
CA ASN A 66 9.22 -5.01 -9.95
C ASN A 66 7.98 -5.57 -9.25
N PHE A 67 7.25 -4.73 -8.52
CA PHE A 67 6.01 -5.14 -7.88
C PHE A 67 4.91 -5.29 -8.92
N LYS A 68 3.99 -6.21 -8.65
CA LYS A 68 2.78 -6.38 -9.46
C LYS A 68 1.97 -5.08 -9.45
N THR A 69 1.37 -4.74 -10.58
CA THR A 69 0.50 -3.58 -10.69
C THR A 69 -0.91 -4.01 -11.10
N ASN A 70 -1.90 -3.16 -10.88
CA ASN A 70 -3.23 -3.38 -11.41
C ASN A 70 -3.80 -2.05 -11.94
N GLU A 71 -4.97 -2.13 -12.55
CA GLU A 71 -5.58 -0.99 -13.25
C GLU A 71 -6.46 -0.12 -12.36
N ILE A 72 -6.36 -0.24 -11.03
CA ILE A 72 -7.10 0.65 -10.13
C ILE A 72 -6.71 2.09 -10.42
N ASN A 73 -7.69 2.89 -10.77
CA ASN A 73 -7.51 4.29 -11.09
C ASN A 73 -8.62 5.09 -10.39
N GLY A 74 -8.53 6.41 -10.43
CA GLY A 74 -9.51 7.29 -9.78
C GLY A 74 -8.95 8.70 -9.69
N ASN A 75 -9.69 9.60 -9.04
CA ASN A 75 -9.21 10.95 -8.81
C ASN A 75 -8.11 10.98 -7.76
N THR A 76 -8.22 10.12 -6.74
CA THR A 76 -7.21 9.92 -5.71
C THR A 76 -7.02 8.43 -5.47
N ALA A 77 -5.90 8.06 -4.83
CA ALA A 77 -5.65 6.67 -4.46
C ALA A 77 -6.75 6.15 -3.52
N ASP A 78 -7.17 6.96 -2.54
CA ASP A 78 -8.22 6.59 -1.60
C ASP A 78 -9.52 6.24 -2.31
N ASP A 79 -9.99 7.12 -3.18
CA ASP A 79 -11.23 6.92 -3.93
C ASP A 79 -11.16 5.67 -4.81
N GLY A 80 -10.05 5.50 -5.51
CA GLY A 80 -9.85 4.34 -6.39
C GLY A 80 -9.85 3.02 -5.63
N ILE A 81 -9.16 2.98 -4.51
CA ILE A 81 -9.09 1.78 -3.66
C ILE A 81 -10.45 1.44 -3.07
N LEU A 82 -11.15 2.43 -2.51
CA LEU A 82 -12.47 2.20 -1.92
C LEU A 82 -13.48 1.73 -2.94
N ASP A 83 -13.44 2.30 -4.13
CA ASP A 83 -14.31 1.90 -5.24
C ASP A 83 -14.06 0.45 -5.65
N TYR A 84 -12.79 0.08 -5.77
CA TYR A 84 -12.37 -1.29 -6.10
C TYR A 84 -12.86 -2.30 -5.06
N LEU A 85 -12.77 -1.95 -3.77
CA LEU A 85 -13.16 -2.84 -2.68
C LEU A 85 -14.65 -3.19 -2.67
N GLN A 86 -15.50 -2.35 -3.24
CA GLN A 86 -16.94 -2.61 -3.29
C GLN A 86 -17.27 -3.92 -4.00
N ASN A 87 -16.47 -4.26 -5.02
CA ASN A 87 -16.70 -5.46 -5.82
C ASN A 87 -15.57 -6.50 -5.72
N ASN A 88 -14.51 -6.18 -5.01
CA ASN A 88 -13.30 -7.01 -4.94
C ASN A 88 -12.75 -7.01 -3.51
N PRO A 89 -13.36 -7.78 -2.59
CA PRO A 89 -12.86 -7.84 -1.20
C PRO A 89 -11.39 -8.25 -1.20
N THR A 90 -10.54 -7.38 -0.64
CA THR A 90 -9.08 -7.55 -0.66
C THR A 90 -8.49 -6.88 0.57
N ILE A 91 -7.37 -7.38 1.05
CA ILE A 91 -6.61 -6.72 2.11
C ILE A 91 -5.97 -5.46 1.54
N VAL A 92 -6.02 -4.36 2.28
CA VAL A 92 -5.39 -3.10 1.89
C VAL A 92 -4.29 -2.75 2.89
N ALA A 93 -3.11 -2.42 2.38
CA ALA A 93 -1.99 -1.96 3.19
C ALA A 93 -1.93 -0.44 3.16
N THR A 94 -2.08 0.20 4.30
CA THR A 94 -2.09 1.66 4.41
C THR A 94 -1.65 2.12 5.79
N MET A 95 -1.04 3.30 5.82
CA MET A 95 -0.69 4.01 7.07
C MET A 95 -1.67 5.14 7.35
N ASP A 96 -2.59 5.44 6.43
CA ASP A 96 -3.55 6.54 6.54
C ASP A 96 -4.71 6.15 7.46
N LYS A 97 -4.87 6.84 8.58
CA LYS A 97 -5.89 6.53 9.58
C LYS A 97 -7.31 6.66 9.04
N GLU A 98 -7.57 7.69 8.23
CA GLU A 98 -8.90 7.90 7.65
C GLU A 98 -9.27 6.76 6.69
N LEU A 99 -8.33 6.37 5.85
CA LEU A 99 -8.54 5.26 4.92
C LEU A 99 -8.77 3.95 5.67
N LYS A 100 -8.01 3.70 6.74
CA LYS A 100 -8.21 2.51 7.59
C LYS A 100 -9.64 2.42 8.11
N ILE A 101 -10.17 3.54 8.63
CA ILE A 101 -11.52 3.59 9.17
C ILE A 101 -12.53 3.25 8.08
N LYS A 102 -12.39 3.85 6.91
CA LYS A 102 -13.30 3.61 5.79
C LYS A 102 -13.28 2.15 5.32
N ILE A 103 -12.09 1.54 5.26
CA ILE A 103 -11.94 0.14 4.86
C ILE A 103 -12.61 -0.78 5.89
N LYS A 104 -12.40 -0.52 7.18
CA LYS A 104 -13.01 -1.31 8.26
C LYS A 104 -14.52 -1.18 8.25
N ASP A 105 -15.05 0.00 7.91
CA ASP A 105 -16.49 0.22 7.78
C ASP A 105 -17.12 -0.63 6.66
N PHE A 106 -16.34 -0.97 5.65
CA PHE A 106 -16.76 -1.91 4.60
C PHE A 106 -16.61 -3.38 5.03
N GLY A 107 -16.13 -3.63 6.26
CA GLY A 107 -15.83 -4.99 6.71
C GLY A 107 -14.50 -5.52 6.18
N GLY A 108 -13.66 -4.65 5.63
CA GLY A 108 -12.37 -5.03 5.08
C GLY A 108 -11.27 -5.16 6.13
N SER A 109 -10.15 -5.75 5.72
CA SER A 109 -8.96 -5.93 6.56
C SER A 109 -7.85 -5.00 6.10
N VAL A 110 -7.05 -4.53 7.06
CA VAL A 110 -5.97 -3.58 6.82
C VAL A 110 -4.65 -4.17 7.30
N LEU A 111 -3.61 -4.05 6.48
CA LEU A 111 -2.23 -4.23 6.92
C LEU A 111 -1.64 -2.85 7.18
N SER A 112 -0.91 -2.70 8.26
CA SER A 112 -0.16 -1.48 8.53
C SER A 112 1.16 -1.80 9.20
N ILE A 113 1.97 -0.79 9.49
CA ILE A 113 3.27 -0.98 10.10
C ILE A 113 3.27 -0.27 11.46
N HIS A 114 3.57 -1.03 12.51
CA HIS A 114 3.69 -0.51 13.88
C HIS A 114 5.01 -0.97 14.46
N ASN A 115 5.84 -0.03 14.93
CA ASN A 115 7.17 -0.33 15.48
C ASN A 115 8.00 -1.19 14.51
N ASP A 116 7.97 -0.82 13.22
CA ASP A 116 8.68 -1.50 12.13
C ASP A 116 8.25 -2.96 11.91
N ASN A 117 7.08 -3.34 12.40
CA ASN A 117 6.48 -4.65 12.12
C ASN A 117 5.20 -4.48 11.32
N ILE A 118 5.02 -5.32 10.30
CA ILE A 118 3.76 -5.39 9.55
C ILE A 118 2.76 -6.13 10.42
N VAL A 119 1.57 -5.55 10.60
CA VAL A 119 0.49 -6.13 11.40
C VAL A 119 -0.83 -6.10 10.63
N LEU A 120 -1.63 -7.15 10.83
CA LEU A 120 -2.98 -7.22 10.28
C LEU A 120 -3.96 -6.64 11.29
N GLU A 121 -4.74 -5.65 10.84
CA GLU A 121 -5.79 -5.03 11.65
C GLU A 121 -7.15 -5.43 11.09
N ASN A 122 -8.02 -5.91 11.95
CA ASN A 122 -9.39 -6.26 11.57
C ASN A 122 -10.39 -5.26 12.12
#